data_5c2e1fc380e6aa5bae393ff66f510a2d
#
_entry.id   5c2e1fc380e6aa5bae393ff66f510a2d
#
_cell.length_a   1.000
_cell.length_b   1.000
_cell.length_c   1.000
_cell.angle_alpha   90.00
_cell.angle_beta   90.00
_cell.angle_gamma   90.00
#
_symmetry.space_group_name_H-M   'P 1'
#
loop_
_entity.id
_entity.type
_entity.pdbx_description
1 polymer ?
#
loop_
_entity_poly.entity_id
_entity_poly.type
_entity_poly.pdbx_seq_one_letter_code
_entity_poly.pdbx_strand_id
1 'polypeptide(L)'
;MAGGRYNSGCVTAENVVVVPPVQPNFKSHFTDILRDALDDRGLADLNLDIEFARPRQASHGDYSCNLAMQLAKPLRQKPRDIAQSLAVALAASPYLEKVEIAGAGFINLFLTTSAKQQFSRYVLESGEKFGHSNMGAGEKIQVEFVSANPTGPLHVGHGRGAAFGASLANVLAAAGYSVTREYYINDAGRQMDILALSTWLRYLELNGVAPDFPPNAYQGEYVRDMARLIHKAHAGRYVHKPELLFEEVAEVEVGTEAALDGLIANAKKLLGQDYAYIHNFALNEQLGDCRNDLMEFGVTFATWFSEQSLFDSGGVAQAVHLLEEGNYLYQQDGANWFRSTDFGDEKDRVVQRENGQLTYFASDIAYDLNKFSRGLHRVIDIWGADHR
;
A
#
# COMPACT_ATOMS: atom_id res chain seq x y z
N MET A 1 33.63 49.70 33.81
CA MET A 1 33.38 48.37 34.35
C MET A 1 33.06 47.43 33.18
N ALA A 2 33.89 46.44 33.04
CA ALA A 2 34.02 45.63 31.84
C ALA A 2 32.87 44.61 31.69
N GLY A 3 32.18 44.61 30.55
CA GLY A 3 31.23 43.60 30.15
C GLY A 3 31.90 42.59 29.24
N GLY A 4 32.17 41.40 29.77
CA GLY A 4 32.72 40.29 29.00
C GLY A 4 31.72 39.73 27.99
N ARG A 5 32.12 39.68 26.72
CA ARG A 5 31.38 38.96 25.66
C ARG A 5 31.76 37.50 25.73
N TYR A 6 30.81 36.64 25.99
CA TYR A 6 30.94 35.19 25.78
C TYR A 6 30.83 34.90 24.28
N ASN A 7 31.94 34.43 23.71
CA ASN A 7 32.04 33.95 22.35
C ASN A 7 31.51 32.49 22.33
N SER A 8 30.28 32.26 21.87
CA SER A 8 29.77 30.92 21.62
C SER A 8 30.34 30.42 20.30
N GLY A 9 31.44 29.68 20.40
CA GLY A 9 32.00 28.93 19.27
C GLY A 9 30.96 27.86 18.84
N CYS A 10 30.41 28.05 17.64
CA CYS A 10 29.62 27.03 16.95
C CYS A 10 30.58 25.91 16.54
N VAL A 11 30.53 24.78 17.23
CA VAL A 11 31.19 23.54 16.78
C VAL A 11 30.38 23.01 15.63
N THR A 12 30.87 23.16 14.42
CA THR A 12 30.31 22.48 13.23
C THR A 12 30.47 20.97 13.42
N ALA A 13 29.35 20.27 13.52
CA ALA A 13 29.32 18.82 13.49
C ALA A 13 29.97 18.37 12.17
N GLU A 14 31.19 17.83 12.22
CA GLU A 14 31.78 17.10 11.11
C GLU A 14 30.81 16.01 10.70
N ASN A 15 30.50 15.94 9.42
CA ASN A 15 29.71 14.85 8.83
C ASN A 15 30.49 13.53 9.04
N VAL A 16 30.28 12.89 10.16
CA VAL A 16 30.70 11.53 10.38
C VAL A 16 29.85 10.68 9.45
N VAL A 17 30.42 10.24 8.35
CA VAL A 17 29.82 9.21 7.50
C VAL A 17 29.72 7.95 8.36
N VAL A 18 28.55 7.73 8.96
CA VAL A 18 28.26 6.49 9.69
C VAL A 18 28.14 5.41 8.63
N VAL A 19 29.21 4.67 8.39
CA VAL A 19 29.19 3.48 7.58
C VAL A 19 28.25 2.50 8.31
N PRO A 20 27.16 2.04 7.66
CA PRO A 20 26.25 1.10 8.32
C PRO A 20 27.03 -0.15 8.73
N PRO A 21 26.75 -0.74 9.91
CA PRO A 21 27.43 -1.92 10.37
C PRO A 21 27.22 -3.05 9.35
N VAL A 22 28.33 -3.69 8.94
CA VAL A 22 28.30 -4.79 7.98
C VAL A 22 27.80 -6.03 8.69
N GLN A 23 26.69 -6.59 8.20
CA GLN A 23 26.15 -7.85 8.72
C GLN A 23 27.21 -8.97 8.57
N PRO A 24 27.58 -9.67 9.66
CA PRO A 24 28.43 -10.84 9.56
C PRO A 24 27.71 -11.94 8.76
N ASN A 25 28.02 -12.06 7.49
CA ASN A 25 27.42 -13.08 6.63
C ASN A 25 28.30 -14.34 6.62
N PHE A 26 28.22 -15.09 7.70
CA PHE A 26 29.01 -16.34 7.84
C PHE A 26 28.69 -17.34 6.73
N LYS A 27 27.44 -17.43 6.27
CA LYS A 27 27.09 -18.35 5.19
C LYS A 27 27.78 -17.97 3.87
N SER A 28 27.82 -16.70 3.50
CA SER A 28 28.52 -16.23 2.32
C SER A 28 30.01 -16.52 2.45
N HIS A 29 30.63 -16.18 3.58
CA HIS A 29 32.03 -16.44 3.84
C HIS A 29 32.40 -17.93 3.71
N PHE A 30 31.61 -18.83 4.27
CA PHE A 30 31.83 -20.26 4.14
C PHE A 30 31.56 -20.78 2.73
N THR A 31 30.61 -20.20 2.04
CA THR A 31 30.33 -20.50 0.61
C THR A 31 31.51 -20.11 -0.25
N ASP A 32 32.12 -18.95 -0.02
CA ASP A 32 33.27 -18.48 -0.79
C ASP A 32 34.48 -19.40 -0.56
N ILE A 33 34.76 -19.79 0.67
CA ILE A 33 35.84 -20.78 0.99
C ILE A 33 35.58 -22.10 0.26
N LEU A 34 34.32 -22.58 0.22
CA LEU A 34 34.06 -23.85 -0.46
C LEU A 34 34.14 -23.71 -1.97
N ARG A 35 33.73 -22.57 -2.55
CA ARG A 35 33.92 -22.28 -3.98
C ARG A 35 35.38 -22.24 -4.35
N ASP A 36 36.20 -21.49 -3.62
CA ASP A 36 37.65 -21.45 -3.83
C ASP A 36 38.25 -22.85 -3.78
N ALA A 37 37.83 -23.67 -2.80
CA ALA A 37 38.29 -25.06 -2.68
C ALA A 37 37.81 -25.98 -3.83
N LEU A 38 36.71 -25.68 -4.49
CA LEU A 38 36.25 -26.37 -5.70
C LEU A 38 36.98 -25.88 -6.94
N ASP A 39 37.27 -24.61 -7.05
CA ASP A 39 38.01 -24.00 -8.16
C ASP A 39 39.43 -24.51 -8.22
N ASP A 40 40.14 -24.61 -7.08
CA ASP A 40 41.45 -25.17 -6.95
C ASP A 40 41.54 -26.63 -7.43
N ARG A 41 40.39 -27.32 -7.53
CA ARG A 41 40.27 -28.70 -8.00
C ARG A 41 39.75 -28.81 -9.43
N GLY A 42 39.57 -27.70 -10.11
CA GLY A 42 38.98 -27.67 -11.47
C GLY A 42 37.52 -28.07 -11.52
N LEU A 43 36.76 -27.82 -10.44
CA LEU A 43 35.35 -28.20 -10.30
C LEU A 43 34.39 -26.97 -10.36
N ALA A 44 34.90 -25.82 -10.80
CA ALA A 44 34.12 -24.58 -10.92
C ALA A 44 32.88 -24.71 -11.81
N ASP A 45 32.97 -25.54 -12.87
CA ASP A 45 31.87 -25.74 -13.82
C ASP A 45 30.69 -26.55 -13.25
N LEU A 46 30.83 -27.14 -12.07
CA LEU A 46 29.76 -27.82 -11.39
C LEU A 46 28.88 -26.76 -10.72
N ASN A 47 27.76 -26.42 -11.35
CA ASN A 47 26.80 -25.48 -10.83
C ASN A 47 26.07 -26.09 -9.62
N LEU A 48 26.74 -26.10 -8.45
CA LEU A 48 26.25 -26.72 -7.21
C LEU A 48 25.66 -25.63 -6.29
N ASP A 49 24.52 -25.94 -5.71
CA ASP A 49 23.95 -25.11 -4.69
C ASP A 49 24.55 -25.41 -3.31
N ILE A 50 25.39 -24.49 -2.84
CA ILE A 50 26.11 -24.64 -1.55
C ILE A 50 25.19 -24.05 -0.45
N GLU A 51 24.44 -24.92 0.19
CA GLU A 51 23.54 -24.52 1.26
C GLU A 51 24.11 -24.83 2.65
N PHE A 52 23.97 -23.85 3.56
CA PHE A 52 24.19 -24.00 4.98
C PHE A 52 22.89 -23.97 5.75
N ALA A 53 22.45 -25.11 6.26
CA ALA A 53 21.26 -25.24 7.08
C ALA A 53 21.60 -25.15 8.57
N ARG A 54 20.64 -24.75 9.38
CA ARG A 54 20.76 -24.86 10.85
C ARG A 54 20.46 -26.30 11.27
N PRO A 55 21.37 -26.98 11.99
CA PRO A 55 21.11 -28.34 12.48
C PRO A 55 19.91 -28.38 13.43
N ARG A 56 19.18 -29.49 13.42
CA ARG A 56 18.04 -29.70 14.34
C ARG A 56 18.46 -29.80 15.81
N GLN A 57 19.67 -30.31 16.06
CA GLN A 57 20.24 -30.48 17.39
C GLN A 57 21.45 -29.57 17.56
N ALA A 58 21.50 -28.82 18.66
CA ALA A 58 22.59 -27.90 18.97
C ALA A 58 23.95 -28.60 19.09
N SER A 59 23.97 -29.88 19.44
CA SER A 59 25.19 -30.72 19.48
C SER A 59 25.85 -30.89 18.10
N HIS A 60 25.13 -30.60 17.00
CA HIS A 60 25.67 -30.67 15.63
C HIS A 60 26.18 -29.31 15.11
N GLY A 61 26.37 -28.35 16.01
CA GLY A 61 26.95 -27.05 15.66
C GLY A 61 25.94 -25.99 15.26
N ASP A 62 26.46 -24.89 14.70
CA ASP A 62 25.68 -23.72 14.31
C ASP A 62 25.16 -23.83 12.86
N TYR A 63 25.96 -24.47 11.97
CA TYR A 63 25.61 -24.72 10.57
C TYR A 63 25.99 -26.16 10.16
N SER A 64 25.29 -26.68 9.16
CA SER A 64 25.56 -27.96 8.53
C SER A 64 25.44 -27.83 7.00
N CYS A 65 26.41 -28.43 6.28
CA CYS A 65 26.48 -28.45 4.83
C CYS A 65 26.50 -29.88 4.30
N ASN A 66 25.80 -30.13 3.20
CA ASN A 66 25.71 -31.45 2.54
C ASN A 66 26.46 -31.52 1.21
N LEU A 67 27.27 -30.52 0.87
CA LEU A 67 28.01 -30.42 -0.41
C LEU A 67 28.80 -31.69 -0.76
N ALA A 68 29.43 -32.30 0.21
CA ALA A 68 30.22 -33.53 -0.02
C ALA A 68 29.37 -34.69 -0.57
N MET A 69 28.08 -34.76 -0.20
CA MET A 69 27.16 -35.78 -0.74
C MET A 69 26.75 -35.45 -2.17
N GLN A 70 26.61 -34.17 -2.53
CA GLN A 70 26.31 -33.75 -3.90
C GLN A 70 27.50 -34.05 -4.84
N LEU A 71 28.73 -33.89 -4.36
CA LEU A 71 29.97 -34.15 -5.08
C LEU A 71 30.31 -35.64 -5.23
N ALA A 72 29.77 -36.52 -4.42
CA ALA A 72 30.10 -37.93 -4.39
C ALA A 72 29.91 -38.64 -5.74
N LYS A 73 28.84 -38.37 -6.44
CA LYS A 73 28.55 -38.97 -7.74
C LYS A 73 29.41 -38.39 -8.87
N PRO A 74 29.58 -37.07 -9.03
CA PRO A 74 30.48 -36.47 -10.01
C PRO A 74 31.92 -36.93 -9.87
N LEU A 75 32.44 -36.98 -8.62
CA LEU A 75 33.81 -37.30 -8.34
C LEU A 75 34.10 -38.83 -8.21
N ARG A 76 33.04 -39.63 -8.17
CA ARG A 76 33.15 -41.10 -7.90
C ARG A 76 33.95 -41.42 -6.63
N GLN A 77 33.79 -40.59 -5.61
CA GLN A 77 34.48 -40.73 -4.32
C GLN A 77 33.48 -40.88 -3.18
N LYS A 78 33.94 -41.40 -2.05
CA LYS A 78 33.07 -41.51 -0.87
C LYS A 78 32.78 -40.12 -0.31
N PRO A 79 31.51 -39.79 0.00
CA PRO A 79 31.14 -38.47 0.52
C PRO A 79 31.96 -38.05 1.76
N ARG A 80 32.32 -39.01 2.59
CA ARG A 80 33.06 -38.76 3.82
C ARG A 80 34.50 -38.32 3.54
N ASP A 81 35.15 -38.86 2.48
CA ASP A 81 36.50 -38.48 2.08
C ASP A 81 36.50 -37.07 1.46
N ILE A 82 35.48 -36.77 0.68
CA ILE A 82 35.25 -35.42 0.14
C ILE A 82 35.00 -34.42 1.28
N ALA A 83 34.14 -34.78 2.24
CA ALA A 83 33.88 -33.94 3.42
C ALA A 83 35.15 -33.63 4.20
N GLN A 84 36.04 -34.64 4.38
CA GLN A 84 37.31 -34.45 5.07
C GLN A 84 38.19 -33.41 4.38
N SER A 85 38.26 -33.43 3.06
CA SER A 85 39.05 -32.49 2.30
C SER A 85 38.46 -31.07 2.26
N LEU A 86 37.14 -30.92 2.24
CA LEU A 86 36.46 -29.62 2.35
C LEU A 86 36.55 -29.05 3.77
N ALA A 87 36.53 -29.91 4.78
CA ALA A 87 36.68 -29.51 6.18
C ALA A 87 38.04 -28.87 6.46
N VAL A 88 39.10 -29.29 5.76
CA VAL A 88 40.44 -28.68 5.89
C VAL A 88 40.42 -27.21 5.42
N ALA A 89 39.77 -26.92 4.29
CA ALA A 89 39.62 -25.55 3.81
C ALA A 89 38.78 -24.68 4.77
N LEU A 90 37.67 -25.21 5.25
CA LEU A 90 36.80 -24.49 6.20
C LEU A 90 37.49 -24.26 7.57
N ALA A 91 38.33 -25.16 8.04
CA ALA A 91 39.05 -25.03 9.31
C ALA A 91 40.02 -23.83 9.34
N ALA A 92 40.41 -23.29 8.19
CA ALA A 92 41.19 -22.05 8.10
C ALA A 92 40.40 -20.77 8.43
N SER A 93 39.07 -20.85 8.52
CA SER A 93 38.25 -19.70 8.83
C SER A 93 38.43 -19.21 10.27
N PRO A 94 38.66 -17.91 10.51
CA PRO A 94 38.78 -17.34 11.85
C PRO A 94 37.45 -17.35 12.64
N TYR A 95 36.36 -17.66 11.98
CA TYR A 95 35.04 -17.70 12.61
C TYR A 95 34.67 -19.08 13.14
N LEU A 96 35.45 -20.12 12.83
CA LEU A 96 35.18 -21.49 13.25
C LEU A 96 36.06 -21.93 14.38
N GLU A 97 35.48 -22.45 15.45
CA GLU A 97 36.18 -23.14 16.54
C GLU A 97 36.46 -24.59 16.14
N LYS A 98 35.51 -25.20 15.40
CA LYS A 98 35.55 -26.62 15.10
C LYS A 98 34.74 -26.92 13.83
N VAL A 99 35.25 -27.90 13.05
CA VAL A 99 34.56 -28.51 11.91
C VAL A 99 34.48 -30.03 12.17
N GLU A 100 33.28 -30.60 12.13
CA GLU A 100 33.03 -32.02 12.33
C GLU A 100 32.35 -32.66 11.13
N ILE A 101 32.70 -33.92 10.85
CA ILE A 101 32.04 -34.70 9.82
C ILE A 101 31.12 -35.71 10.48
N ALA A 102 29.83 -35.58 10.17
CA ALA A 102 28.77 -36.42 10.72
C ALA A 102 28.13 -37.31 9.64
N GLY A 103 27.66 -38.46 10.06
CA GLY A 103 26.90 -39.39 9.19
C GLY A 103 27.64 -39.75 7.90
N ALA A 104 26.93 -39.66 6.77
CA ALA A 104 27.45 -40.04 5.44
C ALA A 104 28.40 -39.00 4.83
N GLY A 105 28.56 -37.80 5.41
CA GLY A 105 29.41 -36.74 4.84
C GLY A 105 28.81 -35.34 5.07
N PHE A 106 27.99 -35.14 6.08
CA PHE A 106 27.64 -33.82 6.55
C PHE A 106 28.82 -33.11 7.17
N ILE A 107 29.00 -31.83 6.85
CA ILE A 107 30.04 -30.99 7.44
C ILE A 107 29.34 -30.04 8.42
N ASN A 108 29.61 -30.25 9.70
CA ASN A 108 29.03 -29.44 10.80
C ASN A 108 30.03 -28.39 11.24
N LEU A 109 29.60 -27.14 11.32
CA LEU A 109 30.40 -25.96 11.65
C LEU A 109 30.02 -25.43 13.02
N PHE A 110 31.00 -25.20 13.86
CA PHE A 110 30.85 -24.60 15.19
C PHE A 110 31.50 -23.23 15.18
N LEU A 111 30.73 -22.18 15.39
CA LEU A 111 31.24 -20.81 15.44
C LEU A 111 32.01 -20.55 16.74
N THR A 112 33.10 -19.78 16.63
CA THR A 112 33.82 -19.27 17.80
C THR A 112 32.86 -18.38 18.65
N THR A 113 33.17 -18.27 19.93
CA THR A 113 32.48 -17.32 20.83
C THR A 113 32.58 -15.89 20.32
N SER A 114 33.76 -15.50 19.75
CA SER A 114 33.91 -14.14 19.21
C SER A 114 33.04 -13.89 17.97
N ALA A 115 32.83 -14.89 17.10
CA ALA A 115 31.92 -14.78 15.95
C ALA A 115 30.48 -14.58 16.41
N LYS A 116 30.03 -15.33 17.42
CA LYS A 116 28.68 -15.15 18.03
C LYS A 116 28.53 -13.76 18.67
N GLN A 117 29.56 -13.26 19.33
CA GLN A 117 29.56 -11.91 19.91
C GLN A 117 29.56 -10.81 18.85
N GLN A 118 30.26 -10.99 17.72
CA GLN A 118 30.18 -10.05 16.58
C GLN A 118 28.76 -9.92 16.04
N PHE A 119 28.04 -11.03 15.92
CA PHE A 119 26.63 -10.99 15.49
C PHE A 119 25.76 -10.23 16.50
N SER A 120 25.93 -10.48 17.80
CA SER A 120 25.21 -9.75 18.84
C SER A 120 25.53 -8.25 18.81
N ARG A 121 26.78 -7.88 18.57
CA ARG A 121 27.20 -6.48 18.39
C ARG A 121 26.52 -5.86 17.17
N TYR A 122 26.53 -6.56 16.04
CA TYR A 122 25.84 -6.11 14.83
C TYR A 122 24.34 -5.85 15.07
N VAL A 123 23.64 -6.74 15.80
CA VAL A 123 22.22 -6.54 16.18
C VAL A 123 22.04 -5.25 16.97
N LEU A 124 22.87 -5.02 18.00
CA LEU A 124 22.81 -3.83 18.84
C LEU A 124 23.12 -2.55 18.07
N GLU A 125 24.14 -2.55 17.22
CA GLU A 125 24.54 -1.42 16.39
C GLU A 125 23.53 -1.10 15.29
N SER A 126 22.86 -2.13 14.75
CA SER A 126 21.80 -1.96 13.73
C SER A 126 20.51 -1.39 14.33
N GLY A 127 20.24 -1.61 15.61
CA GLY A 127 19.04 -1.14 16.30
C GLY A 127 17.76 -1.49 15.54
N GLU A 128 16.91 -0.51 15.28
CA GLU A 128 15.65 -0.68 14.56
C GLU A 128 15.83 -1.11 13.09
N LYS A 129 17.01 -0.93 12.51
CA LYS A 129 17.33 -1.36 11.14
C LYS A 129 17.77 -2.82 11.06
N PHE A 130 17.87 -3.51 12.20
CA PHE A 130 18.21 -4.95 12.17
C PHE A 130 17.13 -5.73 11.39
N GLY A 131 17.59 -6.55 10.45
CA GLY A 131 16.70 -7.30 9.56
C GLY A 131 16.32 -6.59 8.26
N HIS A 132 16.66 -5.32 8.11
CA HIS A 132 16.49 -4.63 6.82
C HIS A 132 17.45 -5.21 5.78
N SER A 133 17.01 -5.17 4.52
CA SER A 133 17.81 -5.59 3.38
C SER A 133 17.72 -4.56 2.24
N ASN A 134 18.55 -4.72 1.21
CA ASN A 134 18.50 -3.90 0.01
C ASN A 134 17.98 -4.72 -1.19
N MET A 135 17.12 -5.70 -0.96
CA MET A 135 16.55 -6.56 -2.00
C MET A 135 15.78 -5.75 -3.05
N GLY A 136 15.05 -4.73 -2.58
CA GLY A 136 14.27 -3.84 -3.43
C GLY A 136 15.08 -2.81 -4.21
N ALA A 137 16.37 -2.61 -3.90
CA ALA A 137 17.27 -1.67 -4.58
C ALA A 137 16.70 -0.27 -4.85
N GLY A 138 15.77 0.19 -4.01
CA GLY A 138 15.11 1.49 -4.17
C GLY A 138 14.01 1.52 -5.25
N GLU A 139 13.60 0.37 -5.80
CA GLU A 139 12.49 0.29 -6.75
C GLU A 139 11.23 0.93 -6.14
N LYS A 140 10.58 1.82 -6.92
CA LYS A 140 9.41 2.58 -6.47
C LYS A 140 8.15 1.72 -6.55
N ILE A 141 7.52 1.51 -5.42
CA ILE A 141 6.27 0.72 -5.30
C ILE A 141 5.20 1.60 -4.64
N GLN A 142 4.00 1.57 -5.20
CA GLN A 142 2.80 2.07 -4.54
C GLN A 142 2.05 0.91 -3.91
N VAL A 143 1.54 1.14 -2.70
CA VAL A 143 0.57 0.25 -2.04
C VAL A 143 -0.67 1.07 -1.74
N GLU A 144 -1.76 0.74 -2.42
CA GLU A 144 -3.08 1.29 -2.17
C GLU A 144 -3.87 0.36 -1.26
N PHE A 145 -4.49 0.91 -0.22
CA PHE A 145 -5.29 0.11 0.71
C PHE A 145 -6.27 0.97 1.51
N VAL A 146 -7.27 0.33 2.08
CA VAL A 146 -8.46 0.92 2.71
C VAL A 146 -9.37 1.53 1.66
N SER A 147 -9.03 2.68 1.09
CA SER A 147 -9.76 3.41 0.02
C SER A 147 -11.28 3.36 0.21
N ALA A 148 -11.74 3.55 1.46
CA ALA A 148 -13.15 3.53 1.82
C ALA A 148 -13.85 4.78 1.31
N ASN A 149 -15.10 4.63 0.85
CA ASN A 149 -15.92 5.78 0.46
C ASN A 149 -16.11 6.70 1.66
N PRO A 150 -15.91 8.03 1.51
CA PRO A 150 -16.02 9.00 2.60
C PRO A 150 -17.49 9.34 2.91
N THR A 151 -18.32 8.33 3.13
CA THR A 151 -19.76 8.45 3.34
C THR A 151 -20.21 8.06 4.74
N GLY A 152 -19.25 7.70 5.61
CA GLY A 152 -19.49 7.34 7.00
C GLY A 152 -18.24 6.85 7.72
N PRO A 153 -18.35 6.52 9.02
CA PRO A 153 -17.26 6.06 9.84
C PRO A 153 -16.62 4.77 9.32
N LEU A 154 -15.31 4.62 9.55
CA LEU A 154 -14.62 3.38 9.27
C LEU A 154 -15.14 2.24 10.17
N HIS A 155 -15.14 1.03 9.64
CA HIS A 155 -15.55 -0.16 10.39
C HIS A 155 -14.42 -1.20 10.45
N VAL A 156 -14.62 -2.29 11.19
CA VAL A 156 -13.60 -3.34 11.41
C VAL A 156 -13.03 -3.93 10.11
N GLY A 157 -13.83 -3.99 9.05
CA GLY A 157 -13.36 -4.44 7.73
C GLY A 157 -12.28 -3.52 7.16
N HIS A 158 -12.47 -2.19 7.27
CA HIS A 158 -11.49 -1.18 6.89
C HIS A 158 -10.23 -1.27 7.77
N GLY A 159 -10.40 -1.46 9.10
CA GLY A 159 -9.29 -1.67 10.02
C GLY A 159 -8.42 -2.89 9.68
N ARG A 160 -9.04 -3.99 9.22
CA ARG A 160 -8.31 -5.16 8.73
C ARG A 160 -7.50 -4.84 7.48
N GLY A 161 -8.09 -4.13 6.51
CA GLY A 161 -7.39 -3.65 5.32
C GLY A 161 -6.22 -2.72 5.66
N ALA A 162 -6.44 -1.81 6.62
CA ALA A 162 -5.42 -0.89 7.11
C ALA A 162 -4.23 -1.63 7.76
N ALA A 163 -4.50 -2.60 8.63
CA ALA A 163 -3.45 -3.39 9.27
C ALA A 163 -2.63 -4.20 8.27
N PHE A 164 -3.30 -4.86 7.32
CA PHE A 164 -2.63 -5.64 6.28
C PHE A 164 -1.80 -4.77 5.35
N GLY A 165 -2.37 -3.69 4.82
CA GLY A 165 -1.69 -2.79 3.88
C GLY A 165 -0.49 -2.09 4.52
N ALA A 166 -0.64 -1.59 5.75
CA ALA A 166 0.45 -0.97 6.48
C ALA A 166 1.58 -1.96 6.79
N SER A 167 1.24 -3.20 7.18
CA SER A 167 2.23 -4.26 7.43
C SER A 167 3.00 -4.62 6.17
N LEU A 168 2.30 -4.80 5.03
CA LEU A 168 2.93 -5.06 3.74
C LEU A 168 3.87 -3.93 3.34
N ALA A 169 3.40 -2.68 3.43
CA ALA A 169 4.20 -1.50 3.12
C ALA A 169 5.46 -1.42 4.00
N ASN A 170 5.35 -1.74 5.31
CA ASN A 170 6.49 -1.79 6.23
C ASN A 170 7.51 -2.86 5.82
N VAL A 171 7.04 -4.07 5.50
CA VAL A 171 7.93 -5.18 5.08
C VAL A 171 8.65 -4.84 3.77
N LEU A 172 7.95 -4.27 2.79
CA LEU A 172 8.55 -3.82 1.53
C LEU A 172 9.59 -2.72 1.77
N ALA A 173 9.29 -1.75 2.62
CA ALA A 173 10.25 -0.69 2.98
C ALA A 173 11.49 -1.28 3.68
N ALA A 174 11.31 -2.22 4.60
CA ALA A 174 12.41 -2.92 5.26
C ALA A 174 13.23 -3.78 4.29
N ALA A 175 12.61 -4.26 3.21
CA ALA A 175 13.30 -4.97 2.12
C ALA A 175 14.04 -4.03 1.14
N GLY A 176 13.98 -2.71 1.34
CA GLY A 176 14.73 -1.74 0.55
C GLY A 176 13.99 -1.17 -0.66
N TYR A 177 12.67 -1.35 -0.75
CA TYR A 177 11.84 -0.68 -1.74
C TYR A 177 11.51 0.75 -1.31
N SER A 178 11.31 1.64 -2.28
CA SER A 178 10.77 2.99 -2.05
C SER A 178 9.25 2.92 -2.11
N VAL A 179 8.60 2.80 -0.96
CA VAL A 179 7.16 2.53 -0.85
C VAL A 179 6.38 3.83 -0.66
N THR A 180 5.39 4.08 -1.52
CA THR A 180 4.37 5.12 -1.36
C THR A 180 3.06 4.45 -0.93
N ARG A 181 2.48 4.91 0.18
CA ARG A 181 1.15 4.50 0.64
C ARG A 181 0.13 5.47 0.11
N GLU A 182 -0.90 4.97 -0.56
CA GLU A 182 -1.94 5.79 -1.16
C GLU A 182 -3.33 5.35 -0.70
N TYR A 183 -4.18 6.32 -0.47
CA TYR A 183 -5.60 6.18 -0.21
C TYR A 183 -6.36 6.84 -1.37
N TYR A 184 -7.19 6.07 -2.07
CA TYR A 184 -8.06 6.59 -3.12
C TYR A 184 -9.37 7.12 -2.51
N ILE A 185 -9.71 8.35 -2.84
CA ILE A 185 -10.93 9.03 -2.38
C ILE A 185 -11.94 9.00 -3.52
N ASN A 186 -13.02 8.26 -3.35
CA ASN A 186 -14.16 8.29 -4.27
C ASN A 186 -15.03 9.52 -3.96
N ASP A 187 -14.59 10.69 -4.42
CA ASP A 187 -15.25 11.99 -4.19
C ASP A 187 -16.03 12.52 -5.40
N ALA A 188 -15.95 11.85 -6.55
CA ALA A 188 -16.68 12.22 -7.76
C ALA A 188 -18.05 11.52 -7.89
N GLY A 189 -18.36 10.60 -6.98
CA GLY A 189 -19.50 9.71 -7.13
C GLY A 189 -20.82 10.26 -6.56
N ARG A 190 -21.94 9.68 -7.03
CA ARG A 190 -23.31 9.93 -6.55
C ARG A 190 -23.47 9.78 -5.02
N GLN A 191 -22.66 8.93 -4.39
CA GLN A 191 -22.69 8.73 -2.94
C GLN A 191 -22.37 10.00 -2.17
N MET A 192 -21.53 10.86 -2.70
CA MET A 192 -21.24 12.16 -2.10
C MET A 192 -22.42 13.13 -2.20
N ASP A 193 -23.15 13.09 -3.32
CA ASP A 193 -24.41 13.85 -3.45
C ASP A 193 -25.46 13.39 -2.43
N ILE A 194 -25.56 12.07 -2.18
CA ILE A 194 -26.46 11.52 -1.15
C ILE A 194 -26.03 11.99 0.24
N LEU A 195 -24.74 12.02 0.54
CA LEU A 195 -24.23 12.52 1.82
C LEU A 195 -24.53 14.01 2.01
N ALA A 196 -24.32 14.82 0.97
CA ALA A 196 -24.62 16.24 0.98
C ALA A 196 -26.10 16.49 1.20
N LEU A 197 -26.98 15.79 0.46
CA LEU A 197 -28.43 15.84 0.64
C LEU A 197 -28.81 15.44 2.08
N SER A 198 -28.31 14.32 2.59
CA SER A 198 -28.59 13.84 3.94
C SER A 198 -28.21 14.86 5.00
N THR A 199 -27.03 15.47 4.86
CA THR A 199 -26.54 16.52 5.76
C THR A 199 -27.42 17.76 5.72
N TRP A 200 -27.84 18.17 4.53
CA TRP A 200 -28.72 19.34 4.37
C TRP A 200 -30.11 19.08 4.92
N LEU A 201 -30.69 17.90 4.71
CA LEU A 201 -31.99 17.54 5.31
C LEU A 201 -31.95 17.59 6.84
N ARG A 202 -30.88 17.07 7.46
CA ARG A 202 -30.69 17.16 8.92
C ARG A 202 -30.49 18.62 9.39
N TYR A 203 -29.84 19.43 8.56
CA TYR A 203 -29.75 20.88 8.84
C TYR A 203 -31.11 21.57 8.79
N LEU A 204 -31.98 21.20 7.84
CA LEU A 204 -33.37 21.72 7.78
C LEU A 204 -34.16 21.35 9.04
N GLU A 205 -34.05 20.09 9.53
CA GLU A 205 -34.66 19.65 10.79
C GLU A 205 -34.24 20.53 11.97
N LEU A 206 -32.95 20.87 12.09
CA LEU A 206 -32.43 21.75 13.15
C LEU A 206 -33.01 23.19 13.09
N ASN A 207 -33.47 23.64 11.92
CA ASN A 207 -34.06 24.92 11.73
C ASN A 207 -35.60 24.90 11.78
N GLY A 208 -36.18 23.81 12.29
CA GLY A 208 -37.64 23.68 12.48
C GLY A 208 -38.40 23.31 11.22
N VAL A 209 -37.73 22.96 10.15
CA VAL A 209 -38.30 22.40 8.94
C VAL A 209 -38.29 20.89 9.05
N ALA A 210 -39.39 20.20 8.86
CA ALA A 210 -39.52 18.75 8.96
C ALA A 210 -39.65 18.12 7.56
N PRO A 211 -38.56 17.91 6.82
CA PRO A 211 -38.64 17.23 5.54
C PRO A 211 -38.87 15.72 5.75
N ASP A 212 -39.59 15.08 4.82
CA ASP A 212 -39.65 13.63 4.78
C ASP A 212 -38.25 13.08 4.45
N PHE A 213 -37.62 12.46 5.44
CA PHE A 213 -36.23 11.97 5.29
C PHE A 213 -36.21 10.63 4.52
N PRO A 214 -35.55 10.54 3.34
CA PRO A 214 -35.55 9.34 2.52
C PRO A 214 -34.92 8.14 3.24
N PRO A 215 -35.52 6.94 3.20
CA PRO A 215 -35.03 5.76 3.90
C PRO A 215 -33.68 5.27 3.34
N ASN A 216 -33.39 5.56 2.07
CA ASN A 216 -32.13 5.22 1.39
C ASN A 216 -31.06 6.33 1.44
N ALA A 217 -31.32 7.41 2.20
CA ALA A 217 -30.31 8.42 2.55
C ALA A 217 -29.51 8.00 3.79
N TYR A 218 -28.39 8.67 4.09
CA TYR A 218 -27.54 8.35 5.22
C TYR A 218 -28.16 8.77 6.56
N GLN A 219 -28.42 7.78 7.43
CA GLN A 219 -29.20 7.95 8.67
C GLN A 219 -28.34 8.20 9.93
N GLY A 220 -27.00 8.00 9.84
CA GLY A 220 -26.12 7.97 10.99
C GLY A 220 -26.07 9.27 11.80
N GLU A 221 -25.67 9.19 13.07
CA GLU A 221 -25.53 10.36 13.95
C GLU A 221 -24.47 11.34 13.44
N TYR A 222 -23.43 10.84 12.77
CA TYR A 222 -22.40 11.68 12.15
C TYR A 222 -23.00 12.70 11.14
N VAL A 223 -24.08 12.33 10.43
CA VAL A 223 -24.79 13.26 9.52
C VAL A 223 -25.47 14.40 10.31
N ARG A 224 -26.01 14.08 11.49
CA ARG A 224 -26.58 15.09 12.39
C ARG A 224 -25.50 16.00 12.97
N ASP A 225 -24.33 15.44 13.29
CA ASP A 225 -23.21 16.23 13.80
C ASP A 225 -22.70 17.23 12.74
N MET A 226 -22.54 16.78 11.50
CA MET A 226 -22.22 17.69 10.37
C MET A 226 -23.26 18.79 10.22
N ALA A 227 -24.55 18.44 10.28
CA ALA A 227 -25.64 19.42 10.21
C ALA A 227 -25.59 20.44 11.35
N ARG A 228 -25.26 20.01 12.59
CA ARG A 228 -25.06 20.90 13.75
C ARG A 228 -23.91 21.87 13.53
N LEU A 229 -22.82 21.40 12.94
CA LEU A 229 -21.66 22.25 12.63
C LEU A 229 -22.02 23.32 11.59
N ILE A 230 -22.74 22.95 10.52
CA ILE A 230 -23.22 23.90 9.51
C ILE A 230 -24.20 24.91 10.15
N HIS A 231 -25.14 24.45 10.97
CA HIS A 231 -26.07 25.33 11.65
C HIS A 231 -25.38 26.32 12.60
N LYS A 232 -24.36 25.84 13.33
CA LYS A 232 -23.57 26.69 14.23
C LYS A 232 -22.80 27.79 13.46
N ALA A 233 -22.31 27.47 12.26
CA ALA A 233 -21.54 28.40 11.45
C ALA A 233 -22.40 29.40 10.66
N HIS A 234 -23.58 28.97 10.20
CA HIS A 234 -24.36 29.71 9.21
C HIS A 234 -25.82 29.99 9.62
N ALA A 235 -26.26 29.57 10.81
CA ALA A 235 -27.64 29.68 11.31
C ALA A 235 -28.67 29.20 10.26
N GLY A 236 -29.62 30.01 9.85
CA GLY A 236 -30.68 29.68 8.91
C GLY A 236 -30.36 29.96 7.43
N ARG A 237 -29.11 30.21 7.05
CA ARG A 237 -28.71 30.64 5.70
C ARG A 237 -29.21 29.74 4.58
N TYR A 238 -29.13 28.41 4.79
CA TYR A 238 -29.46 27.40 3.78
C TYR A 238 -30.87 26.81 3.97
N VAL A 239 -31.75 27.50 4.67
CA VAL A 239 -33.14 27.09 4.88
C VAL A 239 -33.97 27.38 3.64
N HIS A 240 -34.54 26.35 3.08
CA HIS A 240 -35.53 26.44 2.00
C HIS A 240 -36.82 25.74 2.40
N LYS A 241 -37.93 26.10 1.73
CA LYS A 241 -39.22 25.47 1.96
C LYS A 241 -39.21 24.02 1.47
N PRO A 242 -39.65 23.06 2.30
CA PRO A 242 -39.59 21.64 1.95
C PRO A 242 -40.44 21.28 0.72
N GLU A 243 -41.55 22.02 0.49
CA GLU A 243 -42.41 21.78 -0.66
C GLU A 243 -41.67 21.92 -1.99
N LEU A 244 -40.72 22.84 -2.07
CA LEU A 244 -39.88 23.04 -3.27
C LEU A 244 -38.90 21.90 -3.49
N LEU A 245 -38.44 21.24 -2.40
CA LEU A 245 -37.54 20.11 -2.51
C LEU A 245 -38.25 18.87 -3.08
N PHE A 246 -39.52 18.66 -2.71
CA PHE A 246 -40.32 17.53 -3.14
C PHE A 246 -41.15 17.79 -4.41
N GLU A 247 -41.01 18.98 -5.01
CA GLU A 247 -41.65 19.29 -6.29
C GLU A 247 -41.22 18.27 -7.36
N GLU A 248 -42.16 17.78 -8.16
CA GLU A 248 -41.92 16.75 -9.20
C GLU A 248 -41.47 15.36 -8.69
N VAL A 249 -41.13 15.21 -7.41
CA VAL A 249 -40.74 13.93 -6.82
C VAL A 249 -41.92 13.26 -6.09
N ALA A 250 -42.96 14.04 -5.76
CA ALA A 250 -44.10 13.57 -4.98
C ALA A 250 -44.91 12.43 -5.64
N GLU A 251 -44.78 12.25 -6.97
CA GLU A 251 -45.42 11.16 -7.72
C GLU A 251 -44.54 9.89 -7.81
N VAL A 252 -43.29 9.96 -7.35
CA VAL A 252 -42.31 8.83 -7.38
C VAL A 252 -42.38 8.09 -6.05
N GLU A 253 -42.37 6.78 -6.10
CA GLU A 253 -42.38 5.93 -4.90
C GLU A 253 -41.21 6.28 -3.96
N VAL A 254 -41.54 6.62 -2.71
CA VAL A 254 -40.57 7.01 -1.68
C VAL A 254 -39.57 5.86 -1.41
N GLY A 255 -38.28 6.19 -1.35
CA GLY A 255 -37.20 5.21 -1.08
C GLY A 255 -36.65 4.54 -2.34
N THR A 256 -37.15 4.91 -3.53
CA THR A 256 -36.52 4.48 -4.80
C THR A 256 -35.32 5.34 -5.14
N GLU A 257 -34.40 4.78 -5.95
CA GLU A 257 -33.23 5.51 -6.45
C GLU A 257 -33.63 6.71 -7.30
N ALA A 258 -34.69 6.60 -8.09
CA ALA A 258 -35.22 7.70 -8.89
C ALA A 258 -35.74 8.86 -8.02
N ALA A 259 -36.42 8.57 -6.91
CA ALA A 259 -36.86 9.60 -5.96
C ALA A 259 -35.64 10.31 -5.34
N LEU A 260 -34.62 9.56 -4.95
CA LEU A 260 -33.41 10.13 -4.36
C LEU A 260 -32.64 11.01 -5.36
N ASP A 261 -32.56 10.60 -6.63
CA ASP A 261 -31.94 11.39 -7.70
C ASP A 261 -32.69 12.69 -7.96
N GLY A 262 -34.03 12.64 -7.94
CA GLY A 262 -34.88 13.83 -8.03
C GLY A 262 -34.64 14.81 -6.88
N LEU A 263 -34.55 14.31 -5.64
CA LEU A 263 -34.24 15.13 -4.47
C LEU A 263 -32.84 15.76 -4.56
N ILE A 264 -31.84 15.03 -5.04
CA ILE A 264 -30.49 15.56 -5.27
C ILE A 264 -30.54 16.70 -6.31
N ALA A 265 -31.23 16.48 -7.43
CA ALA A 265 -31.38 17.49 -8.47
C ALA A 265 -32.07 18.77 -7.94
N ASN A 266 -33.18 18.61 -7.18
CA ASN A 266 -33.88 19.72 -6.57
C ASN A 266 -33.02 20.45 -5.51
N ALA A 267 -32.24 19.70 -4.70
CA ALA A 267 -31.32 20.30 -3.74
C ALA A 267 -30.24 21.15 -4.44
N LYS A 268 -29.67 20.64 -5.53
CA LYS A 268 -28.70 21.39 -6.37
C LYS A 268 -29.31 22.66 -6.95
N LYS A 269 -30.57 22.59 -7.42
CA LYS A 269 -31.31 23.75 -7.96
C LYS A 269 -31.61 24.79 -6.88
N LEU A 270 -32.08 24.36 -5.70
CA LEU A 270 -32.48 25.25 -4.61
C LEU A 270 -31.28 25.95 -3.96
N LEU A 271 -30.22 25.20 -3.69
CA LEU A 271 -29.02 25.74 -3.06
C LEU A 271 -28.09 26.47 -4.04
N GLY A 272 -28.19 26.17 -5.33
CA GLY A 272 -27.32 26.78 -6.34
C GLY A 272 -25.84 26.66 -5.98
N GLN A 273 -25.15 27.79 -5.89
CA GLN A 273 -23.70 27.81 -5.53
C GLN A 273 -23.43 27.34 -4.09
N ASP A 274 -24.39 27.47 -3.19
CA ASP A 274 -24.25 27.02 -1.80
C ASP A 274 -24.24 25.48 -1.69
N TYR A 275 -24.73 24.75 -2.71
CA TYR A 275 -24.64 23.28 -2.75
C TYR A 275 -23.21 22.77 -2.67
N ALA A 276 -22.30 23.38 -3.41
CA ALA A 276 -20.89 23.02 -3.39
C ALA A 276 -20.26 23.18 -1.99
N TYR A 277 -20.70 24.19 -1.23
CA TYR A 277 -20.24 24.35 0.15
C TYR A 277 -20.66 23.16 1.03
N ILE A 278 -21.94 22.76 1.00
CA ILE A 278 -22.46 21.66 1.83
C ILE A 278 -21.80 20.34 1.42
N HIS A 279 -21.68 20.12 0.11
CA HIS A 279 -21.03 18.92 -0.44
C HIS A 279 -19.57 18.81 0.02
N ASN A 280 -18.78 19.85 -0.18
CA ASN A 280 -17.35 19.86 0.20
C ASN A 280 -17.17 19.82 1.72
N PHE A 281 -18.08 20.45 2.48
CA PHE A 281 -18.06 20.38 3.94
C PHE A 281 -18.26 18.93 4.41
N ALA A 282 -19.30 18.25 3.92
CA ALA A 282 -19.58 16.87 4.30
C ALA A 282 -18.42 15.91 3.91
N LEU A 283 -17.86 16.09 2.72
CA LEU A 283 -16.70 15.33 2.27
C LEU A 283 -15.49 15.53 3.22
N ASN A 284 -15.15 16.79 3.51
CA ASN A 284 -13.97 17.11 4.31
C ASN A 284 -14.10 16.64 5.76
N GLU A 285 -15.28 16.72 6.37
CA GLU A 285 -15.54 16.19 7.70
C GLU A 285 -15.32 14.67 7.73
N GLN A 286 -15.92 13.93 6.80
CA GLN A 286 -15.74 12.47 6.76
C GLN A 286 -14.31 12.05 6.46
N LEU A 287 -13.60 12.74 5.56
CA LEU A 287 -12.18 12.50 5.32
C LEU A 287 -11.32 12.85 6.53
N GLY A 288 -11.69 13.90 7.28
CA GLY A 288 -11.05 14.26 8.53
C GLY A 288 -11.16 13.14 9.56
N ASP A 289 -12.36 12.60 9.74
CA ASP A 289 -12.61 11.46 10.65
C ASP A 289 -11.83 10.23 10.22
N CYS A 290 -11.89 9.85 8.94
CA CYS A 290 -11.13 8.71 8.42
C CYS A 290 -9.61 8.86 8.64
N ARG A 291 -9.06 10.07 8.44
CA ARG A 291 -7.64 10.35 8.68
C ARG A 291 -7.26 10.22 10.14
N ASN A 292 -8.10 10.76 11.01
CA ASN A 292 -7.87 10.71 12.45
C ASN A 292 -7.94 9.27 12.97
N ASP A 293 -8.97 8.50 12.60
CA ASP A 293 -9.12 7.10 12.98
C ASP A 293 -7.93 6.26 12.53
N LEU A 294 -7.49 6.42 11.29
CA LEU A 294 -6.33 5.69 10.74
C LEU A 294 -5.03 6.10 11.44
N MET A 295 -4.86 7.39 11.75
CA MET A 295 -3.70 7.89 12.48
C MET A 295 -3.66 7.35 13.91
N GLU A 296 -4.79 7.33 14.62
CA GLU A 296 -4.90 6.73 15.97
C GLU A 296 -4.65 5.22 15.93
N PHE A 297 -5.04 4.55 14.84
CA PHE A 297 -4.73 3.14 14.59
C PHE A 297 -3.26 2.90 14.20
N GLY A 298 -2.44 3.95 14.06
CA GLY A 298 -1.02 3.88 13.68
C GLY A 298 -0.79 3.72 12.19
N VAL A 299 -1.77 4.04 11.34
CA VAL A 299 -1.69 3.94 9.88
C VAL A 299 -1.74 5.32 9.24
N THR A 300 -0.74 5.63 8.42
CA THR A 300 -0.65 6.91 7.71
C THR A 300 -0.43 6.71 6.22
N PHE A 301 -0.90 7.66 5.42
CA PHE A 301 -0.76 7.68 3.96
C PHE A 301 0.04 8.90 3.51
N ALA A 302 0.89 8.69 2.52
CA ALA A 302 1.65 9.77 1.89
C ALA A 302 0.77 10.54 0.90
N THR A 303 -0.16 9.85 0.23
CA THR A 303 -1.04 10.42 -0.79
C THR A 303 -2.49 10.07 -0.47
N TRP A 304 -3.34 11.09 -0.55
CA TRP A 304 -4.79 10.98 -0.54
C TRP A 304 -5.26 11.44 -1.92
N PHE A 305 -5.50 10.46 -2.80
CA PHE A 305 -5.77 10.73 -4.20
C PHE A 305 -7.26 10.95 -4.43
N SER A 306 -7.65 12.10 -4.98
CA SER A 306 -9.03 12.46 -5.31
C SER A 306 -9.40 11.95 -6.70
N GLU A 307 -10.48 11.16 -6.81
CA GLU A 307 -11.05 10.76 -8.10
C GLU A 307 -11.48 11.98 -8.92
N GLN A 308 -12.09 12.98 -8.27
CA GLN A 308 -12.54 14.22 -8.92
C GLN A 308 -11.38 14.91 -9.67
N SER A 309 -10.16 14.79 -9.15
CA SER A 309 -8.98 15.38 -9.79
C SER A 309 -8.69 14.82 -11.19
N LEU A 310 -9.08 13.58 -11.48
CA LEU A 310 -8.96 12.97 -12.82
C LEU A 310 -9.91 13.63 -13.83
N PHE A 311 -11.10 14.01 -13.39
CA PHE A 311 -12.07 14.73 -14.22
C PHE A 311 -11.63 16.18 -14.43
N ASP A 312 -11.24 16.88 -13.37
CA ASP A 312 -10.84 18.28 -13.40
C ASP A 312 -9.58 18.51 -14.26
N SER A 313 -8.65 17.56 -14.24
CA SER A 313 -7.44 17.61 -15.07
C SER A 313 -7.63 17.13 -16.50
N GLY A 314 -8.79 16.56 -16.84
CA GLY A 314 -9.02 15.91 -18.13
C GLY A 314 -8.34 14.54 -18.27
N GLY A 315 -7.84 13.97 -17.18
CA GLY A 315 -7.12 12.67 -17.17
C GLY A 315 -7.98 11.52 -17.68
N VAL A 316 -9.29 11.52 -17.37
CA VAL A 316 -10.23 10.49 -17.87
C VAL A 316 -10.40 10.60 -19.38
N ALA A 317 -10.56 11.80 -19.90
CA ALA A 317 -10.66 12.03 -21.35
C ALA A 317 -9.37 11.63 -22.08
N GLN A 318 -8.20 11.92 -21.49
CA GLN A 318 -6.91 11.50 -22.03
C GLN A 318 -6.77 9.98 -22.06
N ALA A 319 -7.17 9.28 -21.00
CA ALA A 319 -7.12 7.82 -20.94
C ALA A 319 -8.00 7.19 -22.05
N VAL A 320 -9.23 7.67 -22.22
CA VAL A 320 -10.13 7.21 -23.28
C VAL A 320 -9.51 7.46 -24.67
N HIS A 321 -8.93 8.63 -24.89
CA HIS A 321 -8.27 8.96 -26.16
C HIS A 321 -7.09 8.02 -26.47
N LEU A 322 -6.28 7.67 -25.48
CA LEU A 322 -5.19 6.71 -25.66
C LEU A 322 -5.70 5.30 -26.03
N LEU A 323 -6.84 4.89 -25.45
CA LEU A 323 -7.47 3.62 -25.83
C LEU A 323 -7.99 3.65 -27.27
N GLU A 324 -8.53 4.79 -27.73
CA GLU A 324 -8.96 4.98 -29.12
C GLU A 324 -7.78 4.91 -30.10
N GLU A 325 -6.69 5.64 -29.82
CA GLU A 325 -5.47 5.63 -30.63
C GLU A 325 -4.85 4.21 -30.70
N GLY A 326 -4.92 3.45 -29.61
CA GLY A 326 -4.47 2.06 -29.54
C GLY A 326 -5.39 1.06 -30.24
N ASN A 327 -6.54 1.48 -30.79
CA ASN A 327 -7.60 0.62 -31.35
C ASN A 327 -8.14 -0.42 -30.33
N TYR A 328 -8.10 -0.08 -29.03
CA TYR A 328 -8.64 -0.94 -27.98
C TYR A 328 -10.14 -0.71 -27.72
N LEU A 329 -10.75 0.30 -28.35
CA LEU A 329 -12.18 0.57 -28.27
C LEU A 329 -12.91 0.16 -29.54
N TYR A 330 -14.20 -0.15 -29.39
CA TYR A 330 -15.15 -0.34 -30.48
C TYR A 330 -16.52 0.18 -30.08
N GLN A 331 -17.36 0.51 -31.06
CA GLN A 331 -18.73 0.96 -30.82
C GLN A 331 -19.72 -0.22 -30.95
N GLN A 332 -20.61 -0.33 -29.98
CA GLN A 332 -21.74 -1.25 -30.03
C GLN A 332 -22.91 -0.62 -29.28
N ASP A 333 -24.12 -0.65 -29.87
CA ASP A 333 -25.37 -0.10 -29.33
C ASP A 333 -25.24 1.36 -28.83
N GLY A 334 -24.47 2.18 -29.58
CA GLY A 334 -24.23 3.58 -29.25
C GLY A 334 -23.20 3.83 -28.13
N ALA A 335 -22.72 2.79 -27.46
CA ALA A 335 -21.71 2.86 -26.41
C ALA A 335 -20.31 2.53 -26.91
N ASN A 336 -19.29 3.07 -26.25
CA ASN A 336 -17.89 2.73 -26.48
C ASN A 336 -17.46 1.61 -25.52
N TRP A 337 -16.98 0.50 -26.08
CA TRP A 337 -16.56 -0.69 -25.37
C TRP A 337 -15.05 -0.90 -25.47
N PHE A 338 -14.42 -1.28 -24.37
CA PHE A 338 -13.03 -1.71 -24.30
C PHE A 338 -12.93 -3.21 -24.52
N ARG A 339 -11.99 -3.63 -25.42
CA ARG A 339 -11.71 -5.05 -25.73
C ARG A 339 -10.94 -5.73 -24.60
N SER A 340 -11.51 -5.78 -23.41
CA SER A 340 -10.84 -6.37 -22.24
C SER A 340 -10.65 -7.88 -22.39
N THR A 341 -11.44 -8.55 -23.22
CA THR A 341 -11.26 -9.96 -23.56
C THR A 341 -9.93 -10.25 -24.26
N ASP A 342 -9.38 -9.30 -25.02
CA ASP A 342 -8.06 -9.41 -25.66
C ASP A 342 -6.92 -9.48 -24.61
N PHE A 343 -7.21 -9.06 -23.38
CA PHE A 343 -6.30 -9.05 -22.23
C PHE A 343 -6.63 -10.12 -21.17
N GLY A 344 -7.57 -11.03 -21.47
CA GLY A 344 -7.91 -12.17 -20.61
C GLY A 344 -9.07 -11.93 -19.65
N ASP A 345 -9.83 -10.84 -19.77
CA ASP A 345 -11.09 -10.66 -19.04
C ASP A 345 -12.18 -11.60 -19.60
N GLU A 346 -13.19 -11.88 -18.80
CA GLU A 346 -14.33 -12.75 -19.20
C GLU A 346 -15.24 -12.08 -20.25
N LYS A 347 -15.30 -10.75 -20.26
CA LYS A 347 -16.15 -9.98 -21.17
C LYS A 347 -15.59 -8.57 -21.39
N ASP A 348 -15.93 -7.96 -22.53
CA ASP A 348 -15.61 -6.57 -22.82
C ASP A 348 -16.39 -5.62 -21.89
N ARG A 349 -15.81 -4.44 -21.65
CA ARG A 349 -16.32 -3.46 -20.67
C ARG A 349 -16.71 -2.15 -21.34
N VAL A 350 -17.84 -1.59 -20.91
CA VAL A 350 -18.28 -0.26 -21.37
C VAL A 350 -17.43 0.82 -20.71
N VAL A 351 -16.78 1.64 -21.52
CA VAL A 351 -16.01 2.82 -21.08
C VAL A 351 -16.88 4.08 -21.11
N GLN A 352 -17.72 4.22 -22.16
CA GLN A 352 -18.63 5.33 -22.32
C GLN A 352 -20.01 4.83 -22.77
N ARG A 353 -21.05 5.27 -22.11
CA ARG A 353 -22.44 4.92 -22.42
C ARG A 353 -22.94 5.68 -23.66
N GLU A 354 -24.06 5.23 -24.23
CA GLU A 354 -24.73 5.86 -25.39
C GLU A 354 -25.08 7.35 -25.17
N ASN A 355 -25.35 7.76 -23.93
CA ASN A 355 -25.62 9.15 -23.54
C ASN A 355 -24.36 10.01 -23.38
N GLY A 356 -23.17 9.47 -23.70
CA GLY A 356 -21.89 10.16 -23.57
C GLY A 356 -21.27 10.14 -22.16
N GLN A 357 -21.95 9.55 -21.17
CA GLN A 357 -21.42 9.47 -19.81
C GLN A 357 -20.33 8.41 -19.71
N LEU A 358 -19.21 8.77 -19.11
CA LEU A 358 -18.13 7.85 -18.78
C LEU A 358 -18.56 6.91 -17.62
N THR A 359 -18.07 5.69 -17.63
CA THR A 359 -18.30 4.70 -16.58
C THR A 359 -17.20 4.76 -15.52
N TYR A 360 -17.43 4.11 -14.39
CA TYR A 360 -16.37 3.92 -13.37
C TYR A 360 -15.12 3.24 -13.96
N PHE A 361 -15.30 2.35 -14.92
CA PHE A 361 -14.19 1.67 -15.59
C PHE A 361 -13.26 2.66 -16.34
N ALA A 362 -13.79 3.75 -16.86
CA ALA A 362 -13.00 4.81 -17.48
C ALA A 362 -12.15 5.57 -16.45
N SER A 363 -12.70 5.85 -15.26
CA SER A 363 -11.94 6.49 -14.18
C SER A 363 -10.87 5.55 -13.60
N ASP A 364 -11.15 4.25 -13.50
CA ASP A 364 -10.16 3.25 -13.05
C ASP A 364 -8.95 3.20 -14.00
N ILE A 365 -9.20 3.14 -15.32
CA ILE A 365 -8.14 3.18 -16.34
C ILE A 365 -7.33 4.47 -16.23
N ALA A 366 -7.99 5.61 -16.07
CA ALA A 366 -7.31 6.90 -15.94
C ALA A 366 -6.46 6.96 -14.66
N TYR A 367 -6.94 6.37 -13.59
CA TYR A 367 -6.22 6.31 -12.34
C TYR A 367 -4.97 5.43 -12.44
N ASP A 368 -5.08 4.24 -13.03
CA ASP A 368 -3.93 3.37 -13.25
C ASP A 368 -2.90 4.01 -14.18
N LEU A 369 -3.34 4.66 -15.25
CA LEU A 369 -2.46 5.45 -16.11
C LEU A 369 -1.74 6.54 -15.32
N ASN A 370 -2.45 7.25 -14.43
CA ASN A 370 -1.87 8.25 -13.55
C ASN A 370 -0.82 7.64 -12.60
N LYS A 371 -1.08 6.48 -11.99
CA LYS A 371 -0.12 5.78 -11.13
C LYS A 371 1.22 5.56 -11.85
N PHE A 372 1.19 4.96 -13.04
CA PHE A 372 2.40 4.68 -13.81
C PHE A 372 3.08 5.95 -14.34
N SER A 373 2.32 7.00 -14.69
CA SER A 373 2.88 8.28 -15.14
C SER A 373 3.70 8.99 -14.06
N ARG A 374 3.47 8.69 -12.78
CA ARG A 374 4.26 9.18 -11.63
C ARG A 374 5.60 8.46 -11.46
N GLY A 375 5.95 7.56 -12.37
CA GLY A 375 7.21 6.81 -12.37
C GLY A 375 7.27 5.68 -11.36
N LEU A 376 6.13 5.10 -11.04
CA LEU A 376 6.04 3.88 -10.23
C LEU A 376 6.42 2.67 -11.10
N HIS A 377 7.19 1.75 -10.54
CA HIS A 377 7.57 0.51 -11.21
C HIS A 377 6.57 -0.62 -10.94
N ARG A 378 5.95 -0.59 -9.76
CA ARG A 378 4.91 -1.54 -9.35
C ARG A 378 3.80 -0.83 -8.60
N VAL A 379 2.60 -1.36 -8.78
CA VAL A 379 1.39 -0.95 -8.07
C VAL A 379 0.81 -2.20 -7.40
N ILE A 380 0.43 -2.07 -6.15
CA ILE A 380 -0.22 -3.12 -5.36
C ILE A 380 -1.49 -2.54 -4.79
N ASP A 381 -2.63 -3.06 -5.24
CA ASP A 381 -3.94 -2.68 -4.76
C ASP A 381 -4.48 -3.79 -3.83
N ILE A 382 -4.90 -3.40 -2.64
CA ILE A 382 -5.44 -4.32 -1.64
C ILE A 382 -6.95 -4.12 -1.56
N TRP A 383 -7.66 -5.02 -2.22
CA TRP A 383 -9.10 -4.99 -2.34
C TRP A 383 -9.80 -6.03 -1.46
N GLY A 384 -11.06 -5.78 -1.14
CA GLY A 384 -11.94 -6.80 -0.62
C GLY A 384 -12.29 -7.86 -1.68
N ALA A 385 -12.77 -9.02 -1.24
CA ALA A 385 -13.16 -10.09 -2.16
C ALA A 385 -14.30 -9.70 -3.12
N ASP A 386 -15.04 -8.66 -2.77
CA ASP A 386 -16.18 -8.15 -3.53
C ASP A 386 -15.79 -7.26 -4.74
N HIS A 387 -14.52 -6.91 -4.84
CA HIS A 387 -13.95 -6.07 -5.92
C HIS A 387 -13.26 -6.89 -7.03
N ARG A 388 -13.73 -8.14 -7.26
CA ARG A 388 -13.19 -9.01 -8.32
C ARG A 388 -13.89 -8.78 -9.64
#